data_f91898e54b837a241474027f6bedbc66
#
_entry.id   f91898e54b837a241474027f6bedbc66
#
_cell.length_a   1.000
_cell.length_b   1.000
_cell.length_c   1.000
_cell.angle_alpha   90.00
_cell.angle_beta   90.00
_cell.angle_gamma   90.00
#
_symmetry.space_group_name_H-M   'P 1'
#
loop_
_entity.id
_entity.type
_entity.pdbx_description
1 polymer ?
#
loop_
_entity_poly.entity_id
_entity_poly.type
_entity_poly.pdbx_seq_one_letter_code
_entity_poly.pdbx_strand_id
1 'polypeptide(L)'
;MTKIALIMDGWKRYLTFAWPAGILNRIKQTDEDINLYIFNSSGGWSGDKDYDAGEYNIYNLPDLTQFDGIIVDLNNISDEKIAGRVIERVRKSGVPAISIGNKIDGFNYAGIDNRKVMRELIEHLYEVHGCRIH
;
A
#
# COMPACT_ATOMS: atom_id res chain seq x y z
N MET A 1 17.19 -11.46 12.31
CA MET A 1 15.90 -10.72 12.52
C MET A 1 15.75 -9.68 11.42
N THR A 2 14.85 -9.90 10.50
CA THR A 2 14.58 -9.01 9.36
C THR A 2 13.49 -7.99 9.77
N LYS A 3 13.66 -6.72 9.42
CA LYS A 3 12.73 -5.63 9.76
C LYS A 3 12.07 -5.11 8.49
N ILE A 4 10.76 -5.22 8.40
CA ILE A 4 9.96 -4.73 7.28
C ILE A 4 9.09 -3.56 7.76
N ALA A 5 9.16 -2.42 7.08
CA ALA A 5 8.23 -1.32 7.29
C ALA A 5 7.04 -1.43 6.35
N LEU A 6 5.84 -1.30 6.86
CA LEU A 6 4.60 -1.13 6.09
C LEU A 6 4.07 0.28 6.31
N ILE A 7 4.08 1.10 5.27
CA ILE A 7 3.56 2.47 5.27
C ILE A 7 2.23 2.46 4.54
N MET A 8 1.15 2.85 5.23
CA MET A 8 -0.19 2.79 4.65
C MET A 8 -1.12 3.85 5.24
N ASP A 9 -2.19 4.15 4.52
CA ASP A 9 -3.32 4.94 5.03
C ASP A 9 -4.54 4.02 5.17
N GLY A 10 -5.01 3.87 6.39
CA GLY A 10 -5.93 2.80 6.75
C GLY A 10 -7.29 3.21 7.26
N TRP A 11 -7.86 4.32 6.84
CA TRP A 11 -9.18 4.70 7.30
C TRP A 11 -10.31 3.74 6.87
N LYS A 12 -10.15 2.99 5.78
CA LYS A 12 -11.08 1.93 5.39
C LYS A 12 -10.75 0.67 6.17
N ARG A 13 -11.46 0.42 7.26
CA ARG A 13 -11.21 -0.68 8.20
C ARG A 13 -10.92 -2.04 7.54
N TYR A 14 -11.65 -2.40 6.50
CA TYR A 14 -11.45 -3.67 5.81
C TYR A 14 -10.06 -3.79 5.19
N LEU A 15 -9.63 -2.78 4.42
CA LEU A 15 -8.31 -2.79 3.80
C LEU A 15 -7.19 -2.60 4.83
N THR A 16 -7.44 -1.84 5.90
CA THR A 16 -6.47 -1.65 6.98
C THR A 16 -6.04 -2.97 7.60
N PHE A 17 -6.95 -3.95 7.70
CA PHE A 17 -6.64 -5.24 8.30
C PHE A 17 -6.24 -6.30 7.25
N ALA A 18 -6.70 -6.18 6.01
CA ALA A 18 -6.46 -7.19 4.98
C ALA A 18 -4.98 -7.28 4.58
N TRP A 19 -4.33 -6.15 4.33
CA TRP A 19 -2.92 -6.14 3.94
C TRP A 19 -2.00 -6.65 5.06
N PRO A 20 -2.01 -6.05 6.28
CA PRO A 20 -1.22 -6.57 7.39
C PRO A 20 -1.50 -8.04 7.69
N ALA A 21 -2.77 -8.47 7.67
CA ALA A 21 -3.12 -9.86 7.91
C ALA A 21 -2.52 -10.80 6.86
N GLY A 22 -2.60 -10.43 5.58
CA GLY A 22 -2.00 -11.21 4.50
C GLY A 22 -0.47 -11.31 4.63
N ILE A 23 0.20 -10.19 4.93
CA ILE A 23 1.64 -10.15 5.15
C ILE A 23 2.02 -11.00 6.36
N LEU A 24 1.34 -10.83 7.50
CA LEU A 24 1.61 -11.60 8.71
C LEU A 24 1.34 -13.11 8.52
N ASN A 25 0.29 -13.48 7.77
CA ASN A 25 0.06 -14.88 7.44
C ASN A 25 1.19 -15.45 6.59
N ARG A 26 1.72 -14.68 5.66
CA ARG A 26 2.87 -15.12 4.87
C ARG A 26 4.12 -15.24 5.72
N ILE A 27 4.40 -14.29 6.60
CA ILE A 27 5.54 -14.35 7.54
C ILE A 27 5.47 -15.61 8.39
N LYS A 28 4.29 -15.94 8.93
CA LYS A 28 4.09 -17.17 9.74
C LYS A 28 4.32 -18.49 8.98
N GLN A 29 4.27 -18.46 7.65
CA GLN A 29 4.55 -19.61 6.80
C GLN A 29 6.03 -19.76 6.44
N THR A 30 6.86 -18.81 6.83
CA THR A 30 8.31 -18.87 6.67
C THR A 30 8.95 -19.20 8.01
N ASP A 31 10.11 -19.86 7.98
CA ASP A 31 10.91 -20.12 9.18
C ASP A 31 11.85 -18.93 9.49
N GLU A 32 11.57 -17.76 8.89
CA GLU A 32 12.38 -16.57 9.04
C GLU A 32 11.90 -15.69 10.20
N ASP A 33 12.86 -15.12 10.94
CA ASP A 33 12.58 -14.15 12.01
C ASP A 33 12.36 -12.76 11.40
N ILE A 34 11.09 -12.44 11.09
CA ILE A 34 10.68 -11.20 10.43
C ILE A 34 9.76 -10.40 11.35
N ASN A 35 10.12 -9.14 11.60
CA ASN A 35 9.29 -8.17 12.30
C ASN A 35 8.65 -7.19 11.32
N LEU A 36 7.33 -7.07 11.38
CA LEU A 36 6.56 -6.09 10.61
C LEU A 36 6.24 -4.87 11.48
N TYR A 37 6.70 -3.70 11.04
CA TYR A 37 6.42 -2.40 11.65
C TYR A 37 5.42 -1.65 10.81
N ILE A 38 4.25 -1.30 11.36
CA ILE A 38 3.15 -0.69 10.61
C ILE A 38 3.06 0.79 10.96
N PHE A 39 3.22 1.65 9.97
CA PHE A 39 3.03 3.11 10.03
C PHE A 39 1.75 3.44 9.28
N ASN A 40 0.66 3.55 10.03
CA ASN A 40 -0.68 3.73 9.49
C ASN A 40 -1.24 5.09 9.91
N SER A 41 -1.70 5.88 8.95
CA SER A 41 -2.41 7.12 9.21
C SER A 41 -3.91 7.00 8.99
N SER A 42 -4.66 7.99 9.45
CA SER A 42 -6.08 8.18 9.16
C SER A 42 -6.35 9.61 8.64
N GLY A 43 -5.38 10.19 7.95
CA GLY A 43 -5.49 11.53 7.40
C GLY A 43 -6.45 11.62 6.21
N GLY A 44 -6.93 12.84 5.93
CA GLY A 44 -7.86 13.11 4.82
C GLY A 44 -9.31 12.72 5.11
N TRP A 45 -9.62 12.35 6.34
CA TRP A 45 -10.92 11.84 6.74
C TRP A 45 -11.79 12.82 7.51
N SER A 46 -11.18 13.69 8.30
CA SER A 46 -11.91 14.57 9.22
C SER A 46 -12.50 15.82 8.59
N GLY A 47 -11.97 16.24 7.43
CA GLY A 47 -12.22 17.57 6.87
C GLY A 47 -11.49 18.69 7.59
N ASP A 48 -10.81 18.40 8.70
CA ASP A 48 -9.91 19.30 9.44
C ASP A 48 -8.48 19.11 8.95
N LYS A 49 -7.95 20.14 8.29
CA LYS A 49 -6.60 20.09 7.70
C LYS A 49 -5.48 19.98 8.73
N ASP A 50 -5.67 20.56 9.90
CA ASP A 50 -4.66 20.51 10.96
C ASP A 50 -4.62 19.12 11.59
N TYR A 51 -5.79 18.50 11.78
CA TYR A 51 -5.90 17.12 12.22
C TYR A 51 -5.26 16.17 11.19
N ASP A 52 -5.61 16.31 9.92
CA ASP A 52 -5.05 15.47 8.85
C ASP A 52 -3.53 15.62 8.74
N ALA A 53 -3.01 16.85 8.87
CA ALA A 53 -1.56 17.08 8.91
C ALA A 53 -0.90 16.39 10.10
N GLY A 54 -1.56 16.37 11.26
CA GLY A 54 -1.13 15.65 12.46
C GLY A 54 -1.04 14.14 12.22
N GLU A 55 -2.09 13.54 11.65
CA GLU A 55 -2.14 12.12 11.31
C GLU A 55 -1.00 11.70 10.38
N TYR A 56 -0.72 12.50 9.34
CA TYR A 56 0.35 12.20 8.38
C TYR A 56 1.76 12.31 8.97
N ASN A 57 1.93 12.88 10.16
CA ASN A 57 3.24 12.92 10.83
C ASN A 57 3.77 11.53 11.20
N ILE A 58 2.92 10.51 11.29
CA ILE A 58 3.34 9.12 11.49
C ILE A 58 4.40 8.69 10.47
N TYR A 59 4.31 9.18 9.23
CA TYR A 59 5.24 8.82 8.17
C TYR A 59 6.63 9.47 8.33
N ASN A 60 6.76 10.48 9.20
CA ASN A 60 8.02 11.14 9.49
C ASN A 60 8.79 10.51 10.66
N LEU A 61 8.12 9.66 11.46
CA LEU A 61 8.70 9.09 12.67
C LEU A 61 9.83 8.07 12.39
N PRO A 62 9.67 7.12 11.46
CA PRO A 62 10.69 6.08 11.31
C PRO A 62 11.95 6.60 10.61
N ASP A 63 13.11 6.16 11.10
CA ASP A 63 14.33 6.16 10.31
C ASP A 63 14.28 4.94 9.37
N LEU A 64 13.93 5.19 8.11
CA LEU A 64 13.71 4.15 7.12
C LEU A 64 14.98 3.38 6.76
N THR A 65 16.17 3.92 7.04
CA THR A 65 17.45 3.24 6.80
C THR A 65 17.68 2.04 7.73
N GLN A 66 16.89 1.93 8.80
CA GLN A 66 16.99 0.81 9.76
C GLN A 66 16.18 -0.42 9.36
N PHE A 67 15.49 -0.38 8.22
CA PHE A 67 14.70 -1.48 7.71
C PHE A 67 15.40 -2.22 6.57
N ASP A 68 15.11 -3.50 6.44
CA ASP A 68 15.65 -4.35 5.37
C ASP A 68 14.74 -4.33 4.13
N GLY A 69 13.48 -3.90 4.28
CA GLY A 69 12.52 -3.73 3.20
C GLY A 69 11.38 -2.80 3.58
N ILE A 70 10.78 -2.17 2.58
CA ILE A 70 9.66 -1.24 2.77
C ILE A 70 8.52 -1.64 1.84
N ILE A 71 7.31 -1.74 2.42
CA ILE A 71 6.07 -1.93 1.68
C ILE A 71 5.27 -0.63 1.79
N VAL A 72 4.79 -0.10 0.67
CA VAL A 72 3.96 1.12 0.65
C VAL A 72 2.61 0.87 0.00
N ASP A 73 1.54 1.27 0.70
CA ASP A 73 0.18 1.39 0.16
C ASP A 73 -0.28 2.84 0.33
N LEU A 74 -0.16 3.63 -0.72
CA LEU A 74 -0.50 5.04 -0.74
C LEU A 74 -1.83 5.32 -1.46
N ASN A 75 -2.60 4.28 -1.77
CA ASN A 75 -3.81 4.40 -2.59
C ASN A 75 -4.92 5.27 -1.97
N ASN A 76 -4.92 5.40 -0.65
CA ASN A 76 -5.93 6.17 0.07
C ASN A 76 -5.46 7.59 0.43
N ILE A 77 -4.20 7.92 0.20
CA ILE A 77 -3.67 9.27 0.42
C ILE A 77 -4.08 10.15 -0.75
N SER A 78 -5.07 11.00 -0.54
CA SER A 78 -5.57 11.93 -1.57
C SER A 78 -4.68 13.16 -1.77
N ASP A 79 -3.86 13.52 -0.78
CA ASP A 79 -2.91 14.62 -0.87
C ASP A 79 -1.63 14.17 -1.57
N GLU A 80 -1.48 14.57 -2.84
CA GLU A 80 -0.31 14.24 -3.66
C GLU A 80 1.02 14.73 -3.06
N LYS A 81 1.01 15.83 -2.29
CA LYS A 81 2.22 16.33 -1.63
C LYS A 81 2.66 15.41 -0.50
N ILE A 82 1.69 14.86 0.24
CA ILE A 82 1.96 13.88 1.29
C ILE A 82 2.51 12.60 0.66
N ALA A 83 1.81 12.05 -0.34
CA ALA A 83 2.26 10.86 -1.05
C ALA A 83 3.66 11.05 -1.66
N GLY A 84 3.90 12.18 -2.31
CA GLY A 84 5.20 12.52 -2.88
C GLY A 84 6.32 12.59 -1.84
N ARG A 85 6.06 13.17 -0.66
CA ARG A 85 7.04 13.19 0.45
C ARG A 85 7.37 11.80 0.97
N VAL A 86 6.38 10.93 1.10
CA VAL A 86 6.61 9.54 1.52
C VAL A 86 7.48 8.80 0.50
N ILE A 87 7.14 8.90 -0.79
CA ILE A 87 7.90 8.29 -1.89
C ILE A 87 9.37 8.77 -1.87
N GLU A 88 9.58 10.07 -1.72
CA GLU A 88 10.90 10.67 -1.68
C GLU A 88 11.73 10.19 -0.48
N ARG A 89 11.10 10.08 0.70
CA ARG A 89 11.76 9.52 1.89
C ARG A 89 12.17 8.07 1.69
N VAL A 90 11.28 7.26 1.10
CA VAL A 90 11.59 5.86 0.79
C VAL A 90 12.74 5.76 -0.20
N ARG A 91 12.74 6.56 -1.26
CA ARG A 91 13.86 6.61 -2.22
C ARG A 91 15.19 6.98 -1.56
N LYS A 92 15.18 8.01 -0.72
CA LYS A 92 16.39 8.49 -0.01
C LYS A 92 16.94 7.48 0.98
N SER A 93 16.12 6.58 1.51
CA SER A 93 16.59 5.54 2.41
C SER A 93 17.51 4.52 1.72
N GLY A 94 17.40 4.36 0.40
CA GLY A 94 18.12 3.34 -0.36
C GLY A 94 17.66 1.90 -0.08
N VAL A 95 16.63 1.72 0.76
CA VAL A 95 16.09 0.41 1.12
C VAL A 95 15.20 -0.11 0.00
N PRO A 96 15.27 -1.42 -0.36
CA PRO A 96 14.38 -2.00 -1.34
C PRO A 96 12.90 -1.78 -1.00
N ALA A 97 12.13 -1.30 -1.96
CA ALA A 97 10.73 -0.98 -1.74
C ALA A 97 9.80 -1.67 -2.74
N ILE A 98 8.61 -2.02 -2.25
CA ILE A 98 7.51 -2.55 -3.05
C ILE A 98 6.26 -1.69 -2.83
N SER A 99 5.57 -1.33 -3.91
CA SER A 99 4.29 -0.64 -3.86
C SER A 99 3.13 -1.59 -4.09
N ILE A 100 2.04 -1.40 -3.34
CA ILE A 100 0.80 -2.15 -3.47
C ILE A 100 -0.23 -1.31 -4.22
N GLY A 101 -0.84 -1.89 -5.25
CA GLY A 101 -1.96 -1.30 -6.00
C GLY A 101 -1.55 -0.30 -7.06
N ASN A 102 -0.73 0.68 -6.75
CA ASN A 102 -0.23 1.69 -7.68
C ASN A 102 1.23 1.45 -8.04
N LYS A 103 1.56 1.56 -9.32
CA LYS A 103 2.95 1.53 -9.78
C LYS A 103 3.64 2.84 -9.41
N ILE A 104 4.77 2.72 -8.72
CA ILE A 104 5.66 3.85 -8.39
C ILE A 104 6.99 3.58 -9.09
N ASP A 105 7.46 4.55 -9.85
CA ASP A 105 8.73 4.43 -10.56
C ASP A 105 9.89 4.18 -9.59
N GLY A 106 10.73 3.19 -9.93
CA GLY A 106 11.85 2.75 -9.11
C GLY A 106 11.49 1.81 -7.95
N PHE A 107 10.21 1.47 -7.73
CA PHE A 107 9.78 0.46 -6.75
C PHE A 107 9.35 -0.83 -7.44
N ASN A 108 9.52 -1.96 -6.77
CA ASN A 108 8.84 -3.17 -7.15
C ASN A 108 7.32 -2.98 -7.00
N TYR A 109 6.53 -3.79 -7.71
CA TYR A 109 5.08 -3.63 -7.74
C TYR A 109 4.36 -4.93 -7.40
N ALA A 110 3.38 -4.84 -6.53
CA ALA A 110 2.41 -5.89 -6.26
C ALA A 110 0.99 -5.35 -6.50
N GLY A 111 0.25 -5.98 -7.38
CA GLY A 111 -1.12 -5.55 -7.69
C GLY A 111 -1.82 -6.47 -8.67
N ILE A 112 -3.06 -6.12 -8.99
CA ILE A 112 -3.93 -6.87 -9.88
C ILE A 112 -3.89 -6.21 -11.26
N ASP A 113 -3.75 -6.99 -12.32
CA ASP A 113 -3.98 -6.51 -13.69
C ASP A 113 -5.48 -6.36 -13.95
N ASN A 114 -6.03 -5.24 -13.47
CA ASN A 114 -7.44 -4.93 -13.61
C ASN A 114 -7.91 -4.88 -15.07
N ARG A 115 -7.04 -4.50 -16.00
CA ARG A 115 -7.38 -4.45 -17.44
C ARG A 115 -7.60 -5.87 -17.98
N LYS A 116 -6.73 -6.79 -17.61
CA LYS A 116 -6.84 -8.21 -18.00
C LYS A 116 -8.11 -8.82 -17.41
N VAL A 117 -8.32 -8.65 -16.11
CA VAL A 117 -9.50 -9.18 -15.39
C VAL A 117 -10.80 -8.64 -15.97
N MET A 118 -10.88 -7.32 -16.24
CA MET A 118 -12.07 -6.72 -16.85
C MET A 118 -12.33 -7.21 -18.27
N ARG A 119 -11.29 -7.43 -19.05
CA ARG A 119 -11.42 -8.01 -20.40
C ARG A 119 -12.00 -9.42 -20.32
N GLU A 120 -11.40 -10.28 -19.50
CA GLU A 120 -11.86 -11.66 -19.30
C GLU A 120 -13.32 -11.72 -18.82
N LEU A 121 -13.70 -10.80 -17.92
CA LEU A 121 -15.09 -10.70 -17.45
C LEU A 121 -16.06 -10.31 -18.58
N ILE A 122 -15.71 -9.31 -19.38
CA ILE A 122 -16.54 -8.85 -20.51
C ILE A 122 -16.66 -9.94 -21.58
N GLU A 123 -15.55 -10.59 -21.91
CA GLU A 123 -15.53 -11.72 -22.84
C GLU A 123 -16.44 -12.86 -22.35
N HIS A 124 -16.35 -13.21 -21.06
CA HIS A 124 -17.22 -14.21 -20.45
C HIS A 124 -18.71 -13.83 -20.52
N LEU A 125 -19.05 -12.59 -20.17
CA LEU A 125 -20.43 -12.11 -20.26
C LEU A 125 -20.99 -12.14 -21.69
N TYR A 126 -20.15 -11.82 -22.67
CA TYR A 126 -20.54 -11.84 -24.06
C TYR A 126 -20.67 -13.27 -24.62
N GLU A 127 -19.67 -14.12 -24.40
CA GLU A 127 -19.59 -15.46 -25.01
C GLU A 127 -20.49 -16.46 -24.31
N VAL A 128 -20.55 -16.44 -22.97
CA VAL A 128 -21.29 -17.43 -22.18
C VAL A 128 -22.73 -17.02 -21.94
N HIS A 129 -22.96 -15.72 -21.62
CA HIS A 129 -24.26 -15.21 -21.25
C HIS A 129 -24.97 -14.43 -22.37
N GLY A 130 -24.33 -14.24 -23.52
CA GLY A 130 -24.92 -13.54 -24.66
C GLY A 130 -25.29 -12.07 -24.36
N CYS A 131 -24.68 -11.48 -23.32
CA CYS A 131 -24.94 -10.10 -22.96
C CYS A 131 -24.43 -9.16 -24.04
N ARG A 132 -25.34 -8.34 -24.61
CA ARG A 132 -24.97 -7.26 -25.56
C ARG A 132 -24.97 -5.94 -24.83
N ILE A 133 -23.84 -5.24 -24.90
CA ILE A 133 -23.73 -3.85 -24.41
C ILE A 133 -24.34 -2.97 -25.48
N HIS A 134 -25.40 -2.25 -25.15
CA HIS A 134 -26.04 -1.25 -26.01
C HIS A 134 -25.52 0.13 -25.63
#